data_d71e15a9f08cacbf1313328b68f25b49
#
_entry.id   d71e15a9f08cacbf1313328b68f25b49
#
_cell.length_a   1.000
_cell.length_b   1.000
_cell.length_c   1.000
_cell.angle_alpha   90.00
_cell.angle_beta   90.00
_cell.angle_gamma   90.00
#
_symmetry.space_group_name_H-M   'P 1'
#
loop_
_entity.id
_entity.type
_entity.pdbx_description
1 polymer ?
#
loop_
_entity_poly.entity_id
_entity_poly.type
_entity_poly.pdbx_seq_one_letter_code
_entity_poly.pdbx_strand_id
1 'polypeptide(L)'
;MRRAICSLCVTLWAATAYAADPQAAAMDYITALSQQDFAHAVKLIRASDLVEYKKTFDELFSAEAAAGKKDLLVAAFGPDAKLSDALNAKPDEVFIATMNVVMGAVKTANMKLAVEPAKYLGKVSEDAHLVHVLVRTYAKLGDSVTSRVEVVTTVAEGSDWKVVLPDQLKAIGQVMRRQMALRAAKP
;
A
#
# COMPACT_ATOMS: atom_id res chain seq x y z
N MET A 1 13.13 -11.67 -69.72
CA MET A 1 12.73 -10.69 -68.70
C MET A 1 11.89 -11.40 -67.63
N ARG A 2 12.46 -11.78 -66.50
CA ARG A 2 11.77 -12.42 -65.39
C ARG A 2 11.77 -11.43 -64.22
N ARG A 3 10.58 -10.92 -63.85
CA ARG A 3 10.38 -10.06 -62.69
C ARG A 3 10.24 -10.94 -61.43
N ALA A 4 11.19 -10.84 -60.52
CA ALA A 4 11.08 -11.42 -59.17
C ALA A 4 10.27 -10.46 -58.31
N ILE A 5 9.14 -10.94 -57.80
CA ILE A 5 8.32 -10.26 -56.80
C ILE A 5 8.83 -10.71 -55.43
N CYS A 6 9.59 -9.82 -54.72
CA CYS A 6 9.93 -10.03 -53.32
C CYS A 6 8.69 -9.73 -52.48
N SER A 7 8.08 -10.77 -51.94
CA SER A 7 6.99 -10.67 -50.93
C SER A 7 7.62 -10.39 -49.57
N LEU A 8 7.47 -9.15 -49.11
CA LEU A 8 7.93 -8.73 -47.79
C LEU A 8 6.86 -9.16 -46.78
N CYS A 9 7.04 -10.30 -46.12
CA CYS A 9 6.23 -10.70 -44.98
C CYS A 9 6.62 -9.84 -43.76
N VAL A 10 5.85 -8.78 -43.52
CA VAL A 10 5.89 -8.04 -42.27
C VAL A 10 5.13 -8.87 -41.25
N THR A 11 5.83 -9.65 -40.43
CA THR A 11 5.27 -10.27 -39.24
C THR A 11 5.03 -9.18 -38.19
N LEU A 12 3.77 -8.70 -38.11
CA LEU A 12 3.32 -7.94 -36.94
C LEU A 12 3.42 -8.87 -35.71
N TRP A 13 4.44 -8.68 -34.91
CA TRP A 13 4.42 -9.15 -33.54
C TRP A 13 3.42 -8.26 -32.80
N ALA A 14 2.17 -8.73 -32.66
CA ALA A 14 1.27 -8.22 -31.67
C ALA A 14 1.89 -8.55 -30.32
N ALA A 15 2.57 -7.57 -29.72
CA ALA A 15 2.87 -7.59 -28.29
C ALA A 15 1.50 -7.62 -27.61
N THR A 16 1.05 -8.82 -27.21
CA THR A 16 -0.04 -8.96 -26.25
C THR A 16 0.50 -8.31 -24.98
N ALA A 17 0.13 -7.04 -24.79
CA ALA A 17 0.22 -6.42 -23.48
C ALA A 17 -0.58 -7.36 -22.58
N TYR A 18 0.10 -8.12 -21.75
CA TYR A 18 -0.52 -8.86 -20.68
C TYR A 18 -1.22 -7.80 -19.82
N ALA A 19 -2.54 -7.71 -19.95
CA ALA A 19 -3.34 -7.00 -18.97
C ALA A 19 -2.93 -7.57 -17.62
N ALA A 20 -2.42 -6.74 -16.72
CA ALA A 20 -1.96 -7.19 -15.42
C ALA A 20 -3.08 -8.02 -14.78
N ASP A 21 -2.76 -9.25 -14.36
CA ASP A 21 -3.74 -10.14 -13.71
C ASP A 21 -4.04 -9.59 -12.31
N PRO A 22 -5.31 -9.50 -11.88
CA PRO A 22 -5.67 -9.08 -10.53
C PRO A 22 -4.97 -9.88 -9.44
N GLN A 23 -4.74 -11.19 -9.67
CA GLN A 23 -3.95 -12.04 -8.78
C GLN A 23 -2.50 -11.56 -8.68
N ALA A 24 -1.87 -11.26 -9.82
CA ALA A 24 -0.50 -10.77 -9.84
C ALA A 24 -0.35 -9.45 -9.09
N ALA A 25 -1.26 -8.49 -9.32
CA ALA A 25 -1.28 -7.20 -8.62
C ALA A 25 -1.42 -7.37 -7.10
N ALA A 26 -2.33 -8.24 -6.65
CA ALA A 26 -2.54 -8.53 -5.22
C ALA A 26 -1.32 -9.18 -4.58
N MET A 27 -0.72 -10.17 -5.23
CA MET A 27 0.44 -10.90 -4.71
C MET A 27 1.69 -10.01 -4.68
N ASP A 28 1.88 -9.17 -5.69
CA ASP A 28 2.97 -8.20 -5.75
C ASP A 28 2.86 -7.16 -4.63
N TYR A 29 1.66 -6.63 -4.40
CA TYR A 29 1.36 -5.73 -3.28
C TYR A 29 1.69 -6.35 -1.92
N ILE A 30 1.22 -7.58 -1.64
CA ILE A 30 1.50 -8.27 -0.38
C ILE A 30 3.00 -8.55 -0.23
N THR A 31 3.67 -8.91 -1.32
CA THR A 31 5.12 -9.13 -1.33
C THR A 31 5.87 -7.84 -1.02
N ALA A 32 5.51 -6.73 -1.67
CA ALA A 32 6.12 -5.42 -1.42
C ALA A 32 5.93 -4.97 0.05
N LEU A 33 4.72 -5.12 0.60
CA LEU A 33 4.46 -4.83 2.01
C LEU A 33 5.30 -5.70 2.94
N SER A 34 5.41 -6.99 2.65
CA SER A 34 6.16 -7.95 3.47
C SER A 34 7.65 -7.65 3.49
N GLN A 35 8.17 -7.16 2.39
CA GLN A 35 9.56 -6.74 2.23
C GLN A 35 9.82 -5.30 2.72
N GLN A 36 8.76 -4.60 3.16
CA GLN A 36 8.80 -3.18 3.53
C GLN A 36 9.22 -2.26 2.36
N ASP A 37 9.01 -2.72 1.13
CA ASP A 37 9.18 -1.91 -0.07
C ASP A 37 7.92 -1.08 -0.32
N PHE A 38 7.73 -0.05 0.52
CA PHE A 38 6.57 0.83 0.42
C PHE A 38 6.60 1.70 -0.84
N ALA A 39 7.79 1.94 -1.40
CA ALA A 39 7.94 2.66 -2.66
C ALA A 39 7.41 1.86 -3.86
N HIS A 40 7.46 0.54 -3.79
CA HIS A 40 6.82 -0.33 -4.76
C HIS A 40 5.34 -0.53 -4.44
N ALA A 41 5.00 -0.84 -3.18
CA ALA A 41 3.62 -1.08 -2.75
C ALA A 41 2.67 0.08 -3.12
N VAL A 42 3.10 1.33 -2.93
CA VAL A 42 2.27 2.52 -3.20
C VAL A 42 1.87 2.65 -4.67
N LYS A 43 2.69 2.17 -5.60
CA LYS A 43 2.39 2.20 -7.05
C LYS A 43 1.29 1.22 -7.45
N LEU A 44 1.06 0.22 -6.62
CA LEU A 44 0.03 -0.80 -6.83
C LEU A 44 -1.31 -0.40 -6.22
N ILE A 45 -1.35 0.63 -5.37
CA ILE A 45 -2.57 1.12 -4.73
C ILE A 45 -3.32 2.06 -5.68
N ARG A 46 -4.65 2.05 -5.59
CA ARG A 46 -5.52 2.96 -6.31
C ARG A 46 -5.28 4.41 -5.88
N ALA A 47 -5.09 5.29 -6.87
CA ALA A 47 -4.70 6.68 -6.62
C ALA A 47 -5.71 7.43 -5.72
N SER A 48 -7.03 7.21 -5.91
CA SER A 48 -8.08 7.81 -5.09
C SER A 48 -7.98 7.42 -3.61
N ASP A 49 -7.59 6.18 -3.31
CA ASP A 49 -7.43 5.71 -1.93
C ASP A 49 -6.22 6.38 -1.25
N LEU A 50 -5.15 6.62 -1.99
CA LEU A 50 -3.99 7.35 -1.47
C LEU A 50 -4.33 8.81 -1.16
N VAL A 51 -5.19 9.44 -1.97
CA VAL A 51 -5.68 10.81 -1.69
C VAL A 51 -6.50 10.84 -0.41
N GLU A 52 -7.41 9.89 -0.20
CA GLU A 52 -8.20 9.79 1.04
C GLU A 52 -7.31 9.49 2.25
N TYR A 53 -6.35 8.60 2.09
CA TYR A 53 -5.36 8.29 3.12
C TYR A 53 -4.59 9.54 3.54
N LYS A 54 -4.03 10.27 2.56
CA LYS A 54 -3.35 11.53 2.82
C LYS A 54 -4.22 12.52 3.59
N LYS A 55 -5.46 12.74 3.16
CA LYS A 55 -6.39 13.64 3.85
C LYS A 55 -6.53 13.31 5.34
N THR A 56 -6.63 12.03 5.68
CA THR A 56 -6.68 11.58 7.09
C THR A 56 -5.43 11.95 7.87
N PHE A 57 -4.26 11.82 7.25
CA PHE A 57 -2.99 12.17 7.90
C PHE A 57 -2.74 13.67 7.95
N ASP A 58 -3.18 14.45 6.95
CA ASP A 58 -3.14 15.92 6.98
C ASP A 58 -3.93 16.47 8.18
N GLU A 59 -5.10 15.87 8.47
CA GLU A 59 -5.88 16.21 9.64
C GLU A 59 -5.16 15.84 10.96
N LEU A 60 -4.44 14.73 11.00
CA LEU A 60 -3.65 14.31 12.17
C LEU A 60 -2.47 15.25 12.42
N PHE A 61 -1.68 15.57 11.39
CA PHE A 61 -0.56 16.49 11.50
C PHE A 61 -1.03 17.90 11.93
N SER A 62 -2.17 18.35 11.38
CA SER A 62 -2.75 19.64 11.76
C SER A 62 -3.25 19.66 13.21
N ALA A 63 -3.89 18.58 13.66
CA ALA A 63 -4.36 18.44 15.04
C ALA A 63 -3.18 18.38 16.03
N GLU A 64 -2.12 17.68 15.67
CA GLU A 64 -0.89 17.61 16.48
C GLU A 64 -0.23 18.99 16.61
N ALA A 65 -0.10 19.71 15.50
CA ALA A 65 0.46 21.07 15.47
C ALA A 65 -0.39 22.05 16.29
N ALA A 66 -1.72 21.97 16.18
CA ALA A 66 -2.63 22.79 16.99
C ALA A 66 -2.50 22.53 18.50
N ALA A 67 -2.11 21.31 18.89
CA ALA A 67 -1.79 20.92 20.27
C ALA A 67 -0.36 21.29 20.72
N GLY A 68 0.41 22.03 19.88
CA GLY A 68 1.81 22.37 20.15
C GLY A 68 2.77 21.19 20.10
N LYS A 69 2.37 20.08 19.45
CA LYS A 69 3.15 18.84 19.35
C LYS A 69 3.58 18.63 17.90
N LYS A 70 4.60 17.82 17.70
CA LYS A 70 5.10 17.43 16.37
C LYS A 70 5.69 16.02 16.32
N ASP A 71 5.29 15.15 17.23
CA ASP A 71 5.90 13.82 17.39
C ASP A 71 5.69 12.94 16.16
N LEU A 72 4.45 12.90 15.63
CA LEU A 72 4.12 12.16 14.42
C LEU A 72 4.78 12.78 13.19
N LEU A 73 4.76 14.12 13.09
CA LEU A 73 5.39 14.85 11.99
C LEU A 73 6.89 14.54 11.92
N VAL A 74 7.57 14.63 13.07
CA VAL A 74 9.01 14.34 13.19
C VAL A 74 9.30 12.87 12.89
N ALA A 75 8.46 11.95 13.38
CA ALA A 75 8.63 10.53 13.12
C ALA A 75 8.47 10.18 11.60
N ALA A 76 7.58 10.88 10.89
CA ALA A 76 7.30 10.63 9.50
C ALA A 76 8.30 11.33 8.54
N PHE A 77 8.65 12.60 8.81
CA PHE A 77 9.40 13.45 7.89
C PHE A 77 10.75 13.93 8.42
N GLY A 78 11.11 13.55 9.66
CA GLY A 78 12.38 13.89 10.27
C GLY A 78 12.33 15.11 11.22
N PRO A 79 13.44 15.38 11.97
CA PRO A 79 13.45 16.34 13.06
C PRO A 79 13.21 17.78 12.66
N ASP A 80 13.61 18.15 11.45
CA ASP A 80 13.50 19.52 10.93
C ASP A 80 12.21 19.77 10.13
N ALA A 81 11.33 18.77 10.04
CA ALA A 81 10.10 18.83 9.26
C ALA A 81 9.15 19.92 9.79
N LYS A 82 8.54 20.64 8.87
CA LYS A 82 7.49 21.63 9.13
C LYS A 82 6.14 21.05 8.72
N LEU A 83 5.07 21.54 9.34
CA LEU A 83 3.72 21.14 8.97
C LEU A 83 3.45 21.35 7.47
N SER A 84 3.96 22.46 6.90
CA SER A 84 3.85 22.76 5.47
C SER A 84 4.44 21.67 4.59
N ASP A 85 5.51 21.00 5.04
CA ASP A 85 6.18 19.96 4.25
C ASP A 85 5.28 18.73 4.14
N ALA A 86 4.65 18.32 5.25
CA ALA A 86 3.68 17.24 5.26
C ALA A 86 2.43 17.56 4.45
N LEU A 87 1.85 18.77 4.62
CA LEU A 87 0.63 19.15 3.90
C LEU A 87 0.85 19.29 2.38
N ASN A 88 2.06 19.66 1.94
CA ASN A 88 2.42 19.76 0.53
C ASN A 88 3.00 18.47 -0.06
N ALA A 89 3.31 17.47 0.76
CA ALA A 89 3.80 16.17 0.30
C ALA A 89 2.75 15.48 -0.59
N LYS A 90 3.21 14.66 -1.54
CA LYS A 90 2.32 13.87 -2.38
C LYS A 90 1.67 12.73 -1.58
N PRO A 91 0.50 12.22 -2.03
CA PRO A 91 -0.17 11.10 -1.34
C PRO A 91 0.71 9.85 -1.15
N ASP A 92 1.53 9.52 -2.14
CA ASP A 92 2.48 8.42 -2.09
C ASP A 92 3.59 8.65 -1.06
N GLU A 93 4.13 9.86 -0.97
CA GLU A 93 5.15 10.25 0.01
C GLU A 93 4.60 10.14 1.44
N VAL A 94 3.36 10.61 1.68
CA VAL A 94 2.70 10.49 2.99
C VAL A 94 2.48 9.04 3.36
N PHE A 95 2.02 8.19 2.41
CA PHE A 95 1.85 6.76 2.65
C PHE A 95 3.18 6.11 3.06
N ILE A 96 4.24 6.32 2.29
CA ILE A 96 5.57 5.75 2.57
C ILE A 96 6.08 6.20 3.94
N ALA A 97 6.02 7.51 4.23
CA ALA A 97 6.49 8.07 5.49
C ALA A 97 5.77 7.47 6.70
N THR A 98 4.44 7.41 6.64
CA THR A 98 3.63 6.90 7.75
C THR A 98 3.73 5.38 7.93
N MET A 99 3.88 4.62 6.83
CA MET A 99 4.15 3.18 6.92
C MET A 99 5.51 2.89 7.57
N ASN A 100 6.52 3.70 7.32
CA ASN A 100 7.81 3.59 8.00
C ASN A 100 7.68 3.83 9.52
N VAL A 101 6.84 4.78 9.95
CA VAL A 101 6.54 5.00 11.38
C VAL A 101 5.87 3.77 12.00
N VAL A 102 4.85 3.22 11.32
CA VAL A 102 4.16 2.00 11.78
C VAL A 102 5.12 0.83 11.92
N MET A 103 5.98 0.63 10.91
CA MET A 103 6.95 -0.48 10.93
C MET A 103 8.05 -0.28 11.97
N GLY A 104 8.43 0.97 12.25
CA GLY A 104 9.31 1.29 13.36
C GLY A 104 8.73 0.84 14.72
N ALA A 105 7.44 1.10 14.94
CA ALA A 105 6.74 0.64 16.15
C ALA A 105 6.63 -0.91 16.23
N VAL A 106 6.38 -1.58 15.08
CA VAL A 106 6.35 -3.06 15.01
C VAL A 106 7.71 -3.66 15.37
N LYS A 107 8.80 -3.09 14.86
CA LYS A 107 10.18 -3.53 15.21
C LYS A 107 10.46 -3.35 16.70
N THR A 108 10.05 -2.23 17.28
CA THR A 108 10.22 -1.96 18.72
C THR A 108 9.45 -2.96 19.58
N ALA A 109 8.30 -3.44 19.09
CA ALA A 109 7.51 -4.48 19.76
C ALA A 109 8.05 -5.91 19.56
N ASN A 110 9.24 -6.07 18.93
CA ASN A 110 9.87 -7.37 18.63
C ASN A 110 8.98 -8.31 17.79
N MET A 111 8.11 -7.73 16.97
CA MET A 111 7.29 -8.48 16.00
C MET A 111 8.04 -8.64 14.69
N LYS A 112 7.96 -9.82 14.09
CA LYS A 112 8.42 -10.06 12.71
C LYS A 112 7.21 -10.36 11.85
N LEU A 113 6.98 -9.52 10.86
CA LEU A 113 5.98 -9.76 9.83
C LEU A 113 6.61 -10.53 8.66
N ALA A 114 5.79 -11.32 7.97
CA ALA A 114 6.19 -12.07 6.78
C ALA A 114 7.42 -12.99 6.98
N VAL A 115 7.28 -13.94 7.88
CA VAL A 115 8.30 -14.98 8.11
C VAL A 115 8.31 -16.06 7.00
N GLU A 116 7.25 -16.11 6.21
CA GLU A 116 7.11 -17.00 5.05
C GLU A 116 6.48 -16.21 3.88
N PRO A 117 6.75 -16.62 2.62
CA PRO A 117 6.10 -16.03 1.46
C PRO A 117 4.57 -16.19 1.56
N ALA A 118 3.86 -15.17 1.16
CA ALA A 118 2.40 -15.21 1.09
C ALA A 118 1.94 -16.26 0.08
N LYS A 119 0.83 -16.94 0.39
CA LYS A 119 0.28 -18.00 -0.46
C LYS A 119 -1.06 -17.59 -1.04
N TYR A 120 -1.16 -17.62 -2.36
CA TYR A 120 -2.43 -17.48 -3.06
C TYR A 120 -3.36 -18.66 -2.74
N LEU A 121 -4.62 -18.37 -2.44
CA LEU A 121 -5.64 -19.39 -2.11
C LEU A 121 -6.76 -19.46 -3.14
N GLY A 122 -7.07 -18.35 -3.81
CA GLY A 122 -8.14 -18.26 -4.78
C GLY A 122 -8.55 -16.84 -5.05
N LYS A 123 -9.50 -16.63 -5.96
CA LYS A 123 -10.09 -15.32 -6.24
C LYS A 123 -11.59 -15.43 -6.48
N VAL A 124 -12.31 -14.36 -6.17
CA VAL A 124 -13.73 -14.18 -6.47
C VAL A 124 -13.88 -12.90 -7.27
N SER A 125 -14.47 -12.97 -8.45
CA SER A 125 -14.79 -11.80 -9.27
C SER A 125 -16.24 -11.40 -8.96
N GLU A 126 -16.45 -10.15 -8.58
CA GLU A 126 -17.81 -9.59 -8.52
C GLU A 126 -18.30 -9.20 -9.92
N ASP A 127 -17.37 -8.62 -10.71
CA ASP A 127 -17.60 -8.26 -12.11
C ASP A 127 -16.27 -8.27 -12.90
N ALA A 128 -16.26 -7.67 -14.09
CA ALA A 128 -15.08 -7.58 -14.94
C ALA A 128 -14.01 -6.62 -14.42
N HIS A 129 -14.34 -5.77 -13.45
CA HIS A 129 -13.47 -4.69 -12.96
C HIS A 129 -13.14 -4.81 -11.46
N LEU A 130 -13.79 -5.72 -10.73
CA LEU A 130 -13.61 -5.87 -9.29
C LEU A 130 -13.36 -7.34 -8.92
N VAL A 131 -12.19 -7.61 -8.37
CA VAL A 131 -11.77 -8.96 -8.00
C VAL A 131 -11.21 -8.98 -6.58
N HIS A 132 -11.67 -9.94 -5.79
CA HIS A 132 -11.18 -10.23 -4.45
C HIS A 132 -10.21 -11.41 -4.51
N VAL A 133 -8.97 -11.19 -4.14
CA VAL A 133 -7.92 -12.19 -4.11
C VAL A 133 -7.71 -12.65 -2.67
N LEU A 134 -7.84 -13.94 -2.42
CA LEU A 134 -7.61 -14.54 -1.10
C LEU A 134 -6.14 -14.95 -0.98
N VAL A 135 -5.49 -14.42 0.04
CA VAL A 135 -4.07 -14.65 0.30
C VAL A 135 -3.87 -15.10 1.74
N ARG A 136 -3.03 -16.11 1.96
CA ARG A 136 -2.57 -16.47 3.30
C ARG A 136 -1.25 -15.79 3.59
N THR A 137 -1.21 -15.03 4.67
CA THR A 137 -0.01 -14.38 5.18
C THR A 137 0.42 -15.02 6.49
N TYR A 138 1.69 -14.82 6.86
CA TYR A 138 2.31 -15.41 8.04
C TYR A 138 3.02 -14.32 8.83
N ALA A 139 2.90 -14.36 10.15
CA ALA A 139 3.59 -13.48 11.05
C ALA A 139 4.17 -14.26 12.23
N LYS A 140 5.30 -13.81 12.75
CA LYS A 140 5.95 -14.36 13.93
C LYS A 140 5.93 -13.34 15.07
N LEU A 141 5.44 -13.76 16.22
CA LEU A 141 5.51 -13.01 17.46
C LEU A 141 6.26 -13.88 18.49
N GLY A 142 7.46 -13.49 18.87
CA GLY A 142 8.35 -14.34 19.63
C GLY A 142 8.64 -15.65 18.88
N ASP A 143 8.36 -16.79 19.49
CA ASP A 143 8.53 -18.13 18.87
C ASP A 143 7.28 -18.66 18.16
N SER A 144 6.14 -17.98 18.32
CA SER A 144 4.88 -18.41 17.72
C SER A 144 4.73 -17.88 16.29
N VAL A 145 4.46 -18.78 15.34
CA VAL A 145 4.07 -18.44 13.98
C VAL A 145 2.56 -18.51 13.87
N THR A 146 1.95 -17.43 13.42
CA THR A 146 0.52 -17.36 13.15
C THR A 146 0.29 -17.14 11.66
N SER A 147 -0.81 -17.67 11.13
CA SER A 147 -1.24 -17.36 9.77
C SER A 147 -2.67 -16.83 9.76
N ARG A 148 -2.96 -15.95 8.81
CA ARG A 148 -4.31 -15.45 8.56
C ARG A 148 -4.60 -15.45 7.07
N VAL A 149 -5.87 -15.54 6.73
CA VAL A 149 -6.35 -15.31 5.37
C VAL A 149 -6.77 -13.85 5.27
N GLU A 150 -6.24 -13.20 4.26
CA GLU A 150 -6.56 -11.80 3.93
C GLU A 150 -7.26 -11.76 2.58
N VAL A 151 -8.16 -10.81 2.43
CA VAL A 151 -8.81 -10.49 1.16
C VAL A 151 -8.17 -9.22 0.63
N VAL A 152 -7.52 -9.33 -0.52
CA VAL A 152 -6.97 -8.18 -1.24
C VAL A 152 -7.92 -7.86 -2.38
N THR A 153 -8.62 -6.74 -2.27
CA THR A 153 -9.51 -6.27 -3.33
C THR A 153 -8.69 -5.54 -4.39
N THR A 154 -8.90 -5.90 -5.65
CA THR A 154 -8.28 -5.25 -6.80
C THR A 154 -9.34 -4.71 -7.74
N VAL A 155 -9.06 -3.58 -8.36
CA VAL A 155 -9.92 -2.92 -9.35
C VAL A 155 -9.13 -2.63 -10.63
N ALA A 156 -9.79 -2.77 -11.76
CA ALA A 156 -9.21 -2.41 -13.06
C ALA A 156 -9.19 -0.88 -13.22
N GLU A 157 -8.01 -0.31 -13.48
CA GLU A 157 -7.83 1.09 -13.84
C GLU A 157 -7.06 1.18 -15.16
N GLY A 158 -7.79 1.47 -16.25
CA GLY A 158 -7.21 1.46 -17.60
C GLY A 158 -6.74 0.06 -18.01
N SER A 159 -5.44 -0.09 -18.26
CA SER A 159 -4.80 -1.37 -18.58
C SER A 159 -4.30 -2.15 -17.36
N ASP A 160 -4.34 -1.55 -16.17
CA ASP A 160 -3.72 -2.08 -14.97
C ASP A 160 -4.76 -2.51 -13.93
N TRP A 161 -4.35 -3.40 -13.04
CA TRP A 161 -5.08 -3.70 -11.82
C TRP A 161 -4.43 -2.99 -10.63
N LYS A 162 -5.25 -2.28 -9.85
CA LYS A 162 -4.83 -1.58 -8.63
C LYS A 162 -5.48 -2.19 -7.40
N VAL A 163 -4.75 -2.19 -6.31
CA VAL A 163 -5.25 -2.63 -5.01
C VAL A 163 -6.09 -1.52 -4.39
N VAL A 164 -7.28 -1.85 -3.93
CA VAL A 164 -8.08 -1.00 -3.04
C VAL A 164 -7.41 -1.03 -1.67
N LEU A 165 -7.10 0.12 -1.12
CA LEU A 165 -6.42 0.21 0.18
C LEU A 165 -7.27 -0.48 1.27
N PRO A 166 -6.72 -1.50 1.97
CA PRO A 166 -7.45 -2.22 3.00
C PRO A 166 -7.97 -1.31 4.11
N ASP A 167 -9.16 -1.58 4.62
CA ASP A 167 -9.80 -0.78 5.68
C ASP A 167 -8.95 -0.70 6.95
N GLN A 168 -8.17 -1.75 7.24
CA GLN A 168 -7.24 -1.76 8.36
C GLN A 168 -6.18 -0.65 8.23
N LEU A 169 -5.68 -0.41 7.01
CA LEU A 169 -4.71 0.67 6.76
C LEU A 169 -5.39 2.04 6.78
N LYS A 170 -6.61 2.15 6.28
CA LYS A 170 -7.42 3.37 6.39
C LYS A 170 -7.72 3.71 7.86
N ALA A 171 -7.96 2.68 8.68
CA ALA A 171 -8.25 2.84 10.11
C ALA A 171 -7.03 3.27 10.96
N ILE A 172 -5.78 3.10 10.46
CA ILE A 172 -4.57 3.49 11.21
C ILE A 172 -4.66 4.95 11.67
N GLY A 173 -5.04 5.86 10.79
CA GLY A 173 -5.19 7.27 11.13
C GLY A 173 -6.22 7.51 12.24
N GLN A 174 -7.34 6.77 12.23
CA GLN A 174 -8.36 6.87 13.29
C GLN A 174 -7.83 6.35 14.64
N VAL A 175 -7.11 5.23 14.63
CA VAL A 175 -6.47 4.66 15.83
C VAL A 175 -5.46 5.65 16.42
N MET A 176 -4.62 6.23 15.59
CA MET A 176 -3.65 7.25 16.01
C MET A 176 -4.33 8.47 16.62
N ARG A 177 -5.40 8.98 15.97
CA ARG A 177 -6.20 10.10 16.51
C ARG A 177 -6.75 9.78 17.90
N ARG A 178 -7.32 8.60 18.08
CA ARG A 178 -7.84 8.17 19.39
C ARG A 178 -6.75 8.09 20.44
N GLN A 179 -5.58 7.57 20.09
CA GLN A 179 -4.44 7.52 21.02
C GLN A 179 -3.93 8.91 21.42
N MET A 180 -3.88 9.84 20.45
CA MET A 180 -3.49 11.23 20.73
C MET A 180 -4.49 11.91 21.68
N ALA A 181 -5.79 11.72 21.46
CA ALA A 181 -6.84 12.25 22.35
C ALA A 181 -6.72 11.68 23.77
N LEU A 182 -6.47 10.37 23.92
CA LEU A 182 -6.28 9.72 25.22
C LEU A 182 -5.01 10.22 25.96
N ARG A 183 -3.94 10.53 25.22
CA ARG A 183 -2.72 11.11 25.81
C ARG A 183 -2.92 12.56 26.25
N ALA A 184 -3.72 13.32 25.50
CA ALA A 184 -4.04 14.71 25.86
C ALA A 184 -4.96 14.82 27.08
N ALA A 185 -5.76 13.78 27.36
CA ALA A 185 -6.69 13.74 28.51
C ALA A 185 -6.04 13.24 29.82
N LYS A 186 -4.77 12.83 29.80
CA LYS A 186 -4.04 12.49 31.02
C LYS A 186 -3.44 13.76 31.64
N PRO A 187 -3.81 14.10 32.90
CA PRO A 187 -3.27 15.26 33.58
C PRO A 187 -1.76 15.13 33.87
#